data_878f223c7216ef100790cd7bd4548569
#
_entry.id   878f223c7216ef100790cd7bd4548569
#
_cell.length_a   1.000
_cell.length_b   1.000
_cell.length_c   1.000
_cell.angle_alpha   90.00
_cell.angle_beta   90.00
_cell.angle_gamma   90.00
#
_symmetry.space_group_name_H-M   'P 1'
#
loop_
_entity.id
_entity.type
_entity.pdbx_description
1 polymer ?
#
loop_
_entity_poly.entity_id
_entity_poly.type
_entity_poly.pdbx_seq_one_letter_code
_entity_poly.pdbx_strand_id
1 'polypeptide(L)'
;MNNEVRALLDAVDRYGSDFTKLVAGISVGSEDLYRISPTGLKNGENPGAEPAMVAHYIKKVRDAVAHTSLSAVPIGHVDTWTAWVNASNQEVIDACDWVGVDAYPYFQETQANSIANSKSLFNAAFDATKAAVGGRPVWVTETGYPVRGKTVGQALPSLANAKTYWDEVGCPLFGNTNIWWYTFQDSAPDFFNTSFGVIGRDLTTTPLFDISCKNIKTL
;
A
#
# COMPACT_ATOMS: atom_id res chain seq x y z
N MET A 1 -7.78 -6.63 -16.53
CA MET A 1 -8.96 -5.80 -16.20
C MET A 1 -10.32 -6.48 -16.48
N ASN A 2 -10.65 -6.96 -17.69
CA ASN A 2 -11.98 -7.57 -17.96
C ASN A 2 -12.25 -8.82 -17.11
N ASN A 3 -11.25 -9.67 -16.90
CA ASN A 3 -11.40 -10.89 -16.10
C ASN A 3 -11.62 -10.57 -14.63
N GLU A 4 -10.91 -9.57 -14.09
CA GLU A 4 -11.01 -9.11 -12.69
C GLU A 4 -12.39 -8.49 -12.43
N VAL A 5 -12.86 -7.62 -13.35
CA VAL A 5 -14.23 -7.04 -13.25
C VAL A 5 -15.29 -8.15 -13.28
N ARG A 6 -15.14 -9.12 -14.18
CA ARG A 6 -16.07 -10.25 -14.24
C ARG A 6 -16.04 -11.08 -12.95
N ALA A 7 -14.84 -11.38 -12.42
CA ALA A 7 -14.70 -12.11 -11.16
C ALA A 7 -15.36 -11.36 -9.98
N LEU A 8 -15.25 -10.03 -9.95
CA LEU A 8 -15.91 -9.20 -8.95
C LEU A 8 -17.44 -9.30 -9.07
N LEU A 9 -17.99 -9.18 -10.30
CA LEU A 9 -19.43 -9.31 -10.54
C LEU A 9 -19.93 -10.71 -10.24
N ASP A 10 -19.21 -11.75 -10.64
CA ASP A 10 -19.52 -13.14 -10.30
C ASP A 10 -19.56 -13.37 -8.79
N ALA A 11 -18.65 -12.71 -8.02
CA ALA A 11 -18.66 -12.79 -6.57
C ALA A 11 -19.89 -12.06 -5.95
N VAL A 12 -20.28 -10.91 -6.51
CA VAL A 12 -21.51 -10.20 -6.10
C VAL A 12 -22.72 -11.08 -6.31
N ASP A 13 -22.85 -11.68 -7.49
CA ASP A 13 -23.99 -12.55 -7.83
C ASP A 13 -24.02 -13.82 -6.96
N ARG A 14 -22.85 -14.40 -6.71
CA ARG A 14 -22.74 -15.68 -5.97
C ARG A 14 -22.95 -15.52 -4.47
N TYR A 15 -22.39 -14.46 -3.87
CA TYR A 15 -22.33 -14.30 -2.40
C TYR A 15 -23.24 -13.19 -1.88
N GLY A 16 -23.79 -12.36 -2.76
CA GLY A 16 -24.77 -11.32 -2.43
C GLY A 16 -24.30 -10.34 -1.36
N SER A 17 -25.23 -9.95 -0.49
CA SER A 17 -24.98 -8.98 0.57
C SER A 17 -23.97 -9.47 1.65
N ASP A 18 -23.81 -10.77 1.81
CA ASP A 18 -22.84 -11.32 2.77
C ASP A 18 -21.40 -11.01 2.37
N PHE A 19 -21.14 -10.91 1.09
CA PHE A 19 -19.87 -10.44 0.55
C PHE A 19 -19.79 -8.92 0.50
N THR A 20 -20.78 -8.25 -0.12
CA THR A 20 -20.67 -6.83 -0.45
C THR A 20 -20.63 -5.92 0.76
N LYS A 21 -21.27 -6.29 1.87
CA LYS A 21 -21.19 -5.57 3.15
C LYS A 21 -19.81 -5.56 3.81
N LEU A 22 -18.91 -6.45 3.38
CA LEU A 22 -17.52 -6.54 3.87
C LEU A 22 -16.54 -5.73 3.02
N VAL A 23 -16.97 -5.22 1.87
CA VAL A 23 -16.12 -4.47 0.95
C VAL A 23 -16.03 -3.01 1.40
N ALA A 24 -14.89 -2.63 1.94
CA ALA A 24 -14.63 -1.26 2.40
C ALA A 24 -14.23 -0.31 1.26
N GLY A 25 -13.69 -0.84 0.17
CA GLY A 25 -13.26 -0.11 -1.01
C GLY A 25 -12.78 -1.03 -2.11
N ILE A 26 -12.64 -0.50 -3.32
CA ILE A 26 -12.12 -1.22 -4.48
C ILE A 26 -10.85 -0.50 -4.95
N SER A 27 -9.71 -1.21 -5.01
CA SER A 27 -8.49 -0.71 -5.64
C SER A 27 -8.43 -1.12 -7.09
N VAL A 28 -8.07 -0.18 -7.96
CA VAL A 28 -7.88 -0.41 -9.39
C VAL A 28 -6.42 -0.19 -9.74
N GLY A 29 -5.67 -1.27 -9.89
CA GLY A 29 -4.22 -1.27 -10.09
C GLY A 29 -3.43 -1.12 -8.80
N SER A 30 -2.10 -1.21 -8.93
CA SER A 30 -1.13 -1.02 -7.85
C SER A 30 0.23 -0.63 -8.45
N GLU A 31 0.74 0.54 -8.06
CA GLU A 31 2.03 1.09 -8.48
C GLU A 31 2.18 1.27 -10.01
N ASP A 32 1.07 1.41 -10.73
CA ASP A 32 1.10 1.54 -12.20
C ASP A 32 1.86 2.80 -12.64
N LEU A 33 1.68 3.91 -11.91
CA LEU A 33 2.33 5.19 -12.21
C LEU A 33 3.81 5.17 -11.81
N TYR A 34 4.15 4.53 -10.68
CA TYR A 34 5.53 4.33 -10.28
C TYR A 34 6.29 3.50 -11.32
N ARG A 35 5.70 2.41 -11.82
CA ARG A 35 6.33 1.49 -12.75
C ARG A 35 6.74 2.13 -14.07
N ILE A 36 6.05 3.18 -14.52
CA ILE A 36 6.45 3.97 -15.69
C ILE A 36 7.32 5.19 -15.35
N SER A 37 7.55 5.46 -14.06
CA SER A 37 8.43 6.55 -13.65
C SER A 37 9.90 6.26 -14.02
N PRO A 38 10.77 7.29 -14.07
CA PRO A 38 12.20 7.06 -14.32
C PRO A 38 12.83 6.08 -13.32
N THR A 39 12.40 6.10 -12.06
CA THR A 39 12.88 5.17 -11.03
C THR A 39 12.37 3.75 -11.25
N GLY A 40 11.07 3.58 -11.52
CA GLY A 40 10.48 2.27 -11.81
C GLY A 40 11.11 1.62 -13.04
N LEU A 41 11.27 2.38 -14.12
CA LEU A 41 11.93 1.90 -15.35
C LEU A 41 13.39 1.49 -15.10
N LYS A 42 14.15 2.28 -14.34
CA LYS A 42 15.52 1.96 -13.95
C LYS A 42 15.63 0.67 -13.14
N ASN A 43 14.63 0.42 -12.29
CA ASN A 43 14.55 -0.76 -11.45
C ASN A 43 13.96 -1.99 -12.15
N GLY A 44 13.49 -1.85 -13.41
CA GLY A 44 12.90 -2.95 -14.18
C GLY A 44 11.49 -3.33 -13.73
N GLU A 45 10.76 -2.41 -13.10
CA GLU A 45 9.43 -2.66 -12.52
C GLU A 45 8.29 -2.64 -13.55
N ASN A 46 8.56 -2.27 -14.81
CA ASN A 46 7.54 -2.27 -15.85
C ASN A 46 7.03 -3.70 -16.18
N PRO A 47 5.81 -3.84 -16.73
CA PRO A 47 4.96 -2.77 -17.22
C PRO A 47 4.17 -2.06 -16.12
N GLY A 48 3.90 -0.78 -16.33
CA GLY A 48 2.92 0.01 -15.62
C GLY A 48 1.89 0.60 -16.60
N ALA A 49 1.16 1.64 -16.20
CA ALA A 49 0.16 2.29 -17.03
C ALA A 49 0.22 3.81 -16.92
N GLU A 50 -0.05 4.48 -18.03
CA GLU A 50 -0.18 5.93 -18.09
C GLU A 50 -1.38 6.43 -17.29
N PRO A 51 -1.34 7.67 -16.73
CA PRO A 51 -2.41 8.22 -15.91
C PRO A 51 -3.81 8.13 -16.54
N ALA A 52 -3.93 8.47 -17.82
CA ALA A 52 -5.20 8.38 -18.56
C ALA A 52 -5.75 6.93 -18.62
N MET A 53 -4.88 5.93 -18.68
CA MET A 53 -5.28 4.53 -18.69
C MET A 53 -5.76 4.09 -17.31
N VAL A 54 -5.08 4.49 -16.24
CA VAL A 54 -5.50 4.21 -14.85
C VAL A 54 -6.85 4.86 -14.57
N ALA A 55 -7.02 6.14 -14.88
CA ALA A 55 -8.28 6.87 -14.74
C ALA A 55 -9.42 6.21 -15.56
N HIS A 56 -9.14 5.78 -16.80
CA HIS A 56 -10.08 5.02 -17.62
C HIS A 56 -10.50 3.71 -16.94
N TYR A 57 -9.58 2.98 -16.34
CA TYR A 57 -9.93 1.72 -15.65
C TYR A 57 -10.71 1.95 -14.36
N ILE A 58 -10.44 3.02 -13.61
CA ILE A 58 -11.24 3.42 -12.45
C ILE A 58 -12.68 3.67 -12.88
N LYS A 59 -12.87 4.47 -13.94
CA LYS A 59 -14.21 4.73 -14.50
C LYS A 59 -14.89 3.43 -14.95
N LYS A 60 -14.19 2.55 -15.64
CA LYS A 60 -14.72 1.27 -16.11
C LYS A 60 -15.21 0.37 -14.96
N VAL A 61 -14.48 0.32 -13.85
CA VAL A 61 -14.91 -0.44 -12.65
C VAL A 61 -16.13 0.24 -12.05
N ARG A 62 -16.16 1.56 -11.94
CA ARG A 62 -17.30 2.32 -11.43
C ARG A 62 -18.56 2.06 -12.26
N ASP A 63 -18.46 2.11 -13.59
CA ASP A 63 -19.58 1.82 -14.49
C ASP A 63 -20.07 0.36 -14.33
N ALA A 64 -19.15 -0.60 -14.17
CA ALA A 64 -19.48 -2.01 -14.03
C ALA A 64 -20.24 -2.33 -12.74
N VAL A 65 -19.92 -1.65 -11.62
CA VAL A 65 -20.59 -1.89 -10.33
C VAL A 65 -21.82 -0.99 -10.09
N ALA A 66 -22.11 -0.03 -10.98
CA ALA A 66 -23.13 1.00 -10.80
C ALA A 66 -24.53 0.48 -10.50
N HIS A 67 -24.87 -0.72 -10.99
CA HIS A 67 -26.19 -1.35 -10.81
C HIS A 67 -26.13 -2.58 -9.89
N THR A 68 -25.10 -2.68 -9.05
CA THR A 68 -24.91 -3.76 -8.08
C THR A 68 -24.97 -3.23 -6.65
N SER A 69 -24.93 -4.12 -5.67
CA SER A 69 -24.79 -3.74 -4.25
C SER A 69 -23.45 -3.11 -3.89
N LEU A 70 -22.49 -3.03 -4.83
CA LEU A 70 -21.22 -2.30 -4.68
C LEU A 70 -21.28 -0.87 -5.22
N SER A 71 -22.41 -0.38 -5.71
CA SER A 71 -22.53 0.94 -6.35
C SER A 71 -22.10 2.13 -5.46
N ALA A 72 -22.22 1.98 -4.14
CA ALA A 72 -21.83 2.99 -3.16
C ALA A 72 -20.41 2.77 -2.58
N VAL A 73 -19.73 1.68 -2.98
CA VAL A 73 -18.38 1.37 -2.47
C VAL A 73 -17.36 2.31 -3.11
N PRO A 74 -16.49 2.99 -2.31
CA PRO A 74 -15.52 3.91 -2.85
C PRO A 74 -14.44 3.20 -3.66
N ILE A 75 -14.02 3.80 -4.78
CA ILE A 75 -13.04 3.26 -5.71
C ILE A 75 -11.81 4.16 -5.71
N GLY A 76 -10.62 3.55 -5.61
CA GLY A 76 -9.35 4.26 -5.59
C GLY A 76 -8.26 3.53 -6.38
N HIS A 77 -7.07 4.07 -6.28
CA HIS A 77 -5.83 3.52 -6.82
C HIS A 77 -4.75 3.54 -5.74
N VAL A 78 -3.83 2.60 -5.84
CA VAL A 78 -2.71 2.42 -4.91
C VAL A 78 -1.42 2.71 -5.65
N ASP A 79 -0.59 3.61 -5.11
CA ASP A 79 0.71 3.93 -5.72
C ASP A 79 1.69 4.49 -4.67
N THR A 80 2.94 4.65 -5.06
CA THR A 80 3.96 5.23 -4.20
C THR A 80 3.66 6.70 -3.88
N TRP A 81 4.14 7.19 -2.73
CA TRP A 81 4.00 8.59 -2.36
C TRP A 81 4.57 9.55 -3.43
N THR A 82 5.64 9.12 -4.13
CA THR A 82 6.27 9.91 -5.19
C THR A 82 5.38 10.06 -6.42
N ALA A 83 4.53 9.08 -6.72
CA ALA A 83 3.55 9.17 -7.78
C ALA A 83 2.45 10.18 -7.42
N TRP A 84 1.99 10.20 -6.16
CA TRP A 84 0.94 11.10 -5.72
C TRP A 84 1.33 12.58 -5.71
N VAL A 85 2.60 12.91 -5.43
CA VAL A 85 3.09 14.30 -5.46
C VAL A 85 3.48 14.77 -6.86
N ASN A 86 3.43 13.89 -7.86
CA ASN A 86 3.70 14.24 -9.26
C ASN A 86 2.43 14.83 -9.90
N ALA A 87 2.47 16.11 -10.21
CA ALA A 87 1.34 16.82 -10.81
C ALA A 87 0.85 16.23 -12.15
N SER A 88 1.68 15.48 -12.87
CA SER A 88 1.26 14.78 -14.10
C SER A 88 0.23 13.69 -13.86
N ASN A 89 0.06 13.25 -12.60
CA ASN A 89 -0.87 12.19 -12.21
C ASN A 89 -2.21 12.74 -11.66
N GLN A 90 -2.47 14.04 -11.80
CA GLN A 90 -3.69 14.68 -11.28
C GLN A 90 -4.97 14.02 -11.79
N GLU A 91 -5.00 13.56 -13.04
CA GLU A 91 -6.15 12.88 -13.64
C GLU A 91 -6.55 11.60 -12.86
N VAL A 92 -5.56 10.86 -12.36
CA VAL A 92 -5.82 9.67 -11.53
C VAL A 92 -6.37 10.07 -10.16
N ILE A 93 -5.77 11.10 -9.54
CA ILE A 93 -6.28 11.64 -8.27
C ILE A 93 -7.74 12.05 -8.43
N ASP A 94 -8.09 12.75 -9.51
CA ASP A 94 -9.45 13.23 -9.77
C ASP A 94 -10.46 12.10 -9.99
N ALA A 95 -10.03 10.96 -10.53
CA ALA A 95 -10.87 9.78 -10.73
C ALA A 95 -11.14 8.97 -9.45
N CYS A 96 -10.28 9.14 -8.42
CA CYS A 96 -10.33 8.38 -7.17
C CYS A 96 -11.28 8.97 -6.14
N ASP A 97 -11.98 8.11 -5.37
CA ASP A 97 -12.70 8.48 -4.15
C ASP A 97 -11.78 8.46 -2.92
N TRP A 98 -10.73 7.64 -2.95
CA TRP A 98 -9.65 7.53 -1.96
C TRP A 98 -8.35 7.18 -2.69
N VAL A 99 -7.20 7.44 -2.07
CA VAL A 99 -5.91 7.02 -2.60
C VAL A 99 -5.18 6.13 -1.60
N GLY A 100 -4.50 5.11 -2.12
CA GLY A 100 -3.60 4.28 -1.34
C GLY A 100 -2.17 4.76 -1.48
N VAL A 101 -1.46 4.92 -0.36
CA VAL A 101 -0.04 5.28 -0.37
C VAL A 101 0.82 4.11 0.05
N ASP A 102 1.80 3.80 -0.79
CA ASP A 102 2.87 2.86 -0.51
C ASP A 102 4.12 3.65 -0.15
N ALA A 103 4.59 3.49 1.08
CA ALA A 103 5.69 4.28 1.63
C ALA A 103 6.65 3.42 2.45
N TYR A 104 7.87 3.29 1.95
CA TYR A 104 8.93 2.49 2.56
C TYR A 104 10.19 3.33 2.79
N PRO A 105 10.44 3.87 3.98
CA PRO A 105 11.68 4.56 4.31
C PRO A 105 12.94 3.74 4.01
N TYR A 106 12.84 2.41 4.10
CA TYR A 106 13.91 1.50 3.77
C TYR A 106 14.51 1.73 2.37
N PHE A 107 13.68 2.05 1.38
CA PHE A 107 14.12 2.28 0.00
C PHE A 107 14.53 3.72 -0.31
N GLN A 108 14.40 4.65 0.65
CA GLN A 108 14.72 6.07 0.45
C GLN A 108 16.23 6.34 0.64
N GLU A 109 17.09 5.62 -0.09
CA GLU A 109 18.55 5.67 0.06
C GLU A 109 19.20 7.04 -0.25
N THR A 110 18.47 7.93 -0.92
CA THR A 110 18.91 9.31 -1.16
C THR A 110 18.73 10.22 0.06
N GLN A 111 18.11 9.73 1.11
CA GLN A 111 17.89 10.38 2.38
C GLN A 111 18.71 9.69 3.49
N ALA A 112 18.84 10.33 4.63
CA ALA A 112 19.37 9.69 5.84
C ALA A 112 18.33 8.69 6.39
N ASN A 113 18.26 7.49 5.81
CA ASN A 113 17.19 6.51 6.01
C ASN A 113 17.48 5.45 7.07
N SER A 114 18.32 5.75 8.05
CA SER A 114 18.50 4.85 9.20
C SER A 114 17.18 4.63 9.94
N ILE A 115 17.08 3.56 10.74
CA ILE A 115 15.87 3.29 11.53
C ILE A 115 15.44 4.49 12.40
N ALA A 116 16.41 5.24 12.94
CA ALA A 116 16.14 6.43 13.75
C ALA A 116 15.38 7.54 12.99
N ASN A 117 15.48 7.57 11.67
CA ASN A 117 14.81 8.55 10.81
C ASN A 117 13.58 7.98 10.10
N SER A 118 13.33 6.66 10.18
CA SER A 118 12.29 5.99 9.40
C SER A 118 10.89 6.53 9.70
N LYS A 119 10.58 6.83 10.95
CA LYS A 119 9.30 7.45 11.34
C LYS A 119 9.11 8.83 10.69
N SER A 120 10.14 9.68 10.73
CA SER A 120 10.05 11.02 10.14
C SER A 120 9.91 10.97 8.61
N LEU A 121 10.63 10.05 7.96
CA LEU A 121 10.54 9.83 6.52
C LEU A 121 9.15 9.31 6.11
N PHE A 122 8.60 8.35 6.86
CA PHE A 122 7.24 7.87 6.62
C PHE A 122 6.22 9.00 6.77
N ASN A 123 6.28 9.74 7.86
CA ASN A 123 5.34 10.84 8.11
C ASN A 123 5.45 11.91 7.02
N ALA A 124 6.66 12.27 6.58
CA ALA A 124 6.86 13.21 5.50
C ALA A 124 6.21 12.74 4.18
N ALA A 125 6.36 11.46 3.82
CA ALA A 125 5.74 10.87 2.65
C ALA A 125 4.21 10.85 2.75
N PHE A 126 3.68 10.45 3.90
CA PHE A 126 2.24 10.39 4.17
C PHE A 126 1.60 11.79 4.15
N ASP A 127 2.24 12.77 4.79
CA ASP A 127 1.75 14.15 4.83
C ASP A 127 1.84 14.83 3.45
N ALA A 128 2.91 14.56 2.69
CA ALA A 128 3.03 15.03 1.31
C ALA A 128 1.91 14.46 0.41
N THR A 129 1.58 13.18 0.57
CA THR A 129 0.45 12.54 -0.14
C THR A 129 -0.86 13.24 0.24
N LYS A 130 -1.15 13.42 1.53
CA LYS A 130 -2.38 14.11 1.99
C LYS A 130 -2.50 15.52 1.41
N ALA A 131 -1.40 16.25 1.33
CA ALA A 131 -1.37 17.58 0.76
C ALA A 131 -1.67 17.60 -0.75
N ALA A 132 -1.21 16.58 -1.49
CA ALA A 132 -1.34 16.49 -2.94
C ALA A 132 -2.74 16.06 -3.40
N VAL A 133 -3.48 15.29 -2.60
CA VAL A 133 -4.71 14.60 -3.08
C VAL A 133 -6.01 15.37 -2.85
N GLY A 134 -5.94 16.66 -2.52
CA GLY A 134 -7.12 17.53 -2.48
C GLY A 134 -8.20 17.13 -1.48
N GLY A 135 -7.79 16.64 -0.30
CA GLY A 135 -8.73 16.28 0.79
C GLY A 135 -9.37 14.89 0.64
N ARG A 136 -8.99 14.10 -0.35
CA ARG A 136 -9.43 12.70 -0.44
C ARG A 136 -8.88 11.87 0.72
N PRO A 137 -9.62 10.86 1.20
CA PRO A 137 -9.09 9.92 2.18
C PRO A 137 -7.79 9.26 1.68
N VAL A 138 -6.76 9.21 2.53
CA VAL A 138 -5.51 8.53 2.25
C VAL A 138 -5.41 7.29 3.13
N TRP A 139 -5.30 6.11 2.50
CA TRP A 139 -5.06 4.84 3.17
C TRP A 139 -3.60 4.47 3.03
N VAL A 140 -3.01 3.85 4.03
CA VAL A 140 -1.66 3.29 3.94
C VAL A 140 -1.79 1.87 3.41
N THR A 141 -1.63 1.72 2.11
CA THR A 141 -1.87 0.43 1.45
C THR A 141 -0.66 -0.47 1.50
N GLU A 142 0.53 0.11 1.64
CA GLU A 142 1.72 -0.66 1.94
C GLU A 142 2.70 0.15 2.78
N THR A 143 3.18 -0.46 3.85
CA THR A 143 4.37 -0.05 4.58
C THR A 143 4.93 -1.23 5.38
N GLY A 144 6.21 -1.21 5.66
CA GLY A 144 6.89 -2.25 6.41
C GLY A 144 8.39 -1.97 6.54
N TYR A 145 9.07 -2.83 7.28
CA TYR A 145 10.52 -2.77 7.42
C TYR A 145 11.11 -4.18 7.38
N PRO A 146 12.17 -4.43 6.60
CA PRO A 146 12.65 -5.78 6.42
C PRO A 146 13.33 -6.34 7.66
N VAL A 147 13.05 -7.62 7.93
CA VAL A 147 13.63 -8.38 9.05
C VAL A 147 15.03 -8.94 8.71
N ARG A 148 15.32 -9.09 7.40
CA ARG A 148 16.63 -9.49 6.86
C ARG A 148 16.78 -9.00 5.43
N GLY A 149 18.00 -8.94 4.92
CA GLY A 149 18.31 -8.51 3.57
C GLY A 149 19.59 -7.68 3.52
N LYS A 150 19.83 -7.02 2.38
CA LYS A 150 20.94 -6.10 2.26
C LYS A 150 20.59 -4.73 2.86
N THR A 151 21.60 -4.02 3.33
CA THR A 151 21.46 -2.61 3.71
C THR A 151 21.20 -1.76 2.47
N VAL A 152 20.21 -0.84 2.54
CA VAL A 152 19.92 0.14 1.51
C VAL A 152 20.14 1.53 2.09
N GLY A 153 21.14 2.26 1.56
CA GLY A 153 21.58 3.50 2.19
C GLY A 153 22.07 3.25 3.64
N GLN A 154 21.37 3.81 4.62
CA GLN A 154 21.61 3.60 6.05
C GLN A 154 20.58 2.66 6.70
N ALA A 155 19.61 2.17 5.94
CA ALA A 155 18.56 1.29 6.44
C ALA A 155 19.08 -0.16 6.53
N LEU A 156 19.35 -0.61 7.75
CA LEU A 156 19.81 -1.96 8.07
C LEU A 156 18.63 -2.87 8.40
N PRO A 157 18.36 -3.92 7.60
CA PRO A 157 17.36 -4.94 7.93
C PRO A 157 17.75 -5.72 9.19
N SER A 158 16.83 -5.81 10.13
CA SER A 158 16.95 -6.67 11.30
C SER A 158 15.61 -6.80 12.02
N LEU A 159 15.46 -7.86 12.83
CA LEU A 159 14.28 -8.04 13.69
C LEU A 159 14.08 -6.85 14.64
N ALA A 160 15.16 -6.32 15.20
CA ALA A 160 15.11 -5.18 16.11
C ALA A 160 14.60 -3.92 15.39
N ASN A 161 15.10 -3.63 14.18
CA ASN A 161 14.68 -2.47 13.41
C ASN A 161 13.25 -2.63 12.87
N ALA A 162 12.87 -3.83 12.45
CA ALA A 162 11.48 -4.13 12.05
C ALA A 162 10.51 -3.90 13.22
N LYS A 163 10.88 -4.36 14.44
CA LYS A 163 10.10 -4.09 15.66
C LYS A 163 10.02 -2.60 15.99
N THR A 164 11.13 -1.86 15.87
CA THR A 164 11.14 -0.41 16.09
C THR A 164 10.19 0.29 15.11
N TYR A 165 10.23 -0.07 13.83
CA TYR A 165 9.36 0.50 12.82
C TYR A 165 7.88 0.14 13.06
N TRP A 166 7.61 -1.10 13.50
CA TRP A 166 6.27 -1.52 13.91
C TRP A 166 5.73 -0.64 15.04
N ASP A 167 6.53 -0.43 16.08
CA ASP A 167 6.11 0.35 17.26
C ASP A 167 5.93 1.83 16.96
N GLU A 168 6.81 2.40 16.14
CA GLU A 168 6.85 3.84 15.91
C GLU A 168 5.96 4.30 14.76
N VAL A 169 5.68 3.43 13.78
CA VAL A 169 4.88 3.74 12.59
C VAL A 169 3.59 2.92 12.56
N GLY A 170 3.66 1.61 12.66
CA GLY A 170 2.49 0.73 12.58
C GLY A 170 1.51 0.99 13.71
N CYS A 171 1.98 0.86 14.95
CA CYS A 171 1.12 0.97 16.12
C CYS A 171 0.32 2.29 16.21
N PRO A 172 0.88 3.47 15.91
CA PRO A 172 0.11 4.72 15.91
C PRO A 172 -0.94 4.80 14.81
N LEU A 173 -0.81 4.02 13.73
CA LEU A 173 -1.75 4.03 12.61
C LEU A 173 -2.91 3.06 12.79
N PHE A 174 -2.68 1.93 13.46
CA PHE A 174 -3.74 0.93 13.69
C PHE A 174 -4.91 1.52 14.48
N GLY A 175 -6.12 1.34 13.92
CA GLY A 175 -7.34 1.91 14.48
C GLY A 175 -7.61 3.38 14.11
N ASN A 176 -6.62 4.11 13.59
CA ASN A 176 -6.74 5.53 13.21
C ASN A 176 -6.75 5.75 11.70
N THR A 177 -6.17 4.81 10.94
CA THR A 177 -6.08 4.88 9.48
C THR A 177 -6.29 3.47 8.93
N ASN A 178 -6.92 3.36 7.76
CA ASN A 178 -6.90 2.08 7.04
C ASN A 178 -5.45 1.79 6.63
N ILE A 179 -4.90 0.69 7.14
CA ILE A 179 -3.50 0.33 6.94
C ILE A 179 -3.36 -1.16 6.64
N TRP A 180 -2.50 -1.48 5.68
CA TRP A 180 -2.03 -2.82 5.37
C TRP A 180 -0.53 -2.87 5.57
N TRP A 181 -0.10 -3.78 6.45
CA TRP A 181 1.31 -3.99 6.73
C TRP A 181 1.91 -4.97 5.72
N TYR A 182 3.00 -4.62 5.11
CA TYR A 182 3.75 -5.49 4.23
C TYR A 182 4.89 -6.14 5.03
N THR A 183 4.86 -7.44 5.28
CA THR A 183 3.85 -8.42 4.89
C THR A 183 3.73 -9.50 5.97
N PHE A 184 2.65 -10.26 5.97
CA PHE A 184 2.47 -11.37 6.91
C PHE A 184 3.55 -12.44 6.70
N GLN A 185 3.69 -12.94 5.45
CA GLN A 185 4.69 -13.90 5.01
C GLN A 185 5.16 -13.53 3.60
N ASP A 186 6.47 -13.66 3.33
CA ASP A 186 6.98 -13.45 1.99
C ASP A 186 6.38 -14.49 1.03
N SER A 187 5.98 -14.07 -0.16
CA SER A 187 5.34 -14.93 -1.16
C SER A 187 6.25 -16.07 -1.66
N ALA A 188 7.57 -15.85 -1.63
CA ALA A 188 8.58 -16.84 -2.01
C ALA A 188 9.80 -16.73 -1.08
N PRO A 189 9.69 -17.20 0.19
CA PRO A 189 10.67 -16.95 1.24
C PRO A 189 12.07 -17.50 0.96
N ASP A 190 12.20 -18.45 0.03
CA ASP A 190 13.48 -19.03 -0.37
C ASP A 190 14.20 -18.26 -1.47
N PHE A 191 13.50 -17.42 -2.24
CA PHE A 191 14.03 -16.71 -3.40
C PHE A 191 14.39 -15.24 -3.11
N PHE A 192 13.77 -14.61 -2.11
CA PHE A 192 14.03 -13.21 -1.81
C PHE A 192 15.18 -13.04 -0.83
N ASN A 193 16.18 -12.27 -1.26
CA ASN A 193 17.27 -11.85 -0.38
C ASN A 193 16.82 -10.88 0.71
N THR A 194 15.72 -10.15 0.48
CA THR A 194 15.13 -9.20 1.43
C THR A 194 13.77 -9.72 1.86
N SER A 195 13.56 -9.86 3.17
CA SER A 195 12.34 -10.43 3.75
C SER A 195 11.65 -9.38 4.61
N PHE A 196 10.36 -9.18 4.37
CA PHE A 196 9.48 -8.32 5.16
C PHE A 196 8.51 -9.11 6.03
N GLY A 197 8.48 -10.44 5.90
CA GLY A 197 7.55 -11.30 6.61
C GLY A 197 7.62 -11.13 8.13
N VAL A 198 6.47 -10.89 8.78
CA VAL A 198 6.37 -10.88 10.24
C VAL A 198 6.42 -12.29 10.82
N ILE A 199 6.15 -13.30 10.00
CA ILE A 199 6.43 -14.71 10.30
C ILE A 199 7.57 -15.21 9.42
N GLY A 200 8.19 -16.32 9.82
CA GLY A 200 9.26 -16.94 9.05
C GLY A 200 8.76 -17.68 7.80
N ARG A 201 9.60 -18.61 7.34
CA ARG A 201 9.34 -19.43 6.16
C ARG A 201 8.07 -20.26 6.26
N ASP A 202 7.86 -20.87 7.42
CA ASP A 202 6.73 -21.77 7.65
C ASP A 202 5.53 -20.97 8.15
N LEU A 203 4.34 -21.32 7.67
CA LEU A 203 3.10 -20.70 8.11
C LEU A 203 2.89 -21.02 9.61
N THR A 204 2.87 -19.99 10.43
CA THR A 204 2.75 -20.09 11.88
C THR A 204 1.96 -18.92 12.46
N THR A 205 1.47 -19.08 13.67
CA THR A 205 0.88 -18.00 14.46
C THR A 205 1.89 -17.30 15.37
N THR A 206 3.16 -17.73 15.35
CA THR A 206 4.23 -17.14 16.16
C THR A 206 5.02 -16.13 15.30
N PRO A 207 4.91 -14.83 15.57
CA PRO A 207 5.65 -13.82 14.84
C PRO A 207 7.13 -13.84 15.21
N LEU A 208 7.98 -13.36 14.27
CA LEU A 208 9.44 -13.25 14.47
C LEU A 208 9.83 -12.18 15.48
N PHE A 209 8.96 -11.22 15.75
CA PHE A 209 9.11 -10.18 16.77
C PHE A 209 7.74 -9.86 17.37
N ASP A 210 7.71 -9.25 18.54
CA ASP A 210 6.47 -8.87 19.22
C ASP A 210 5.70 -7.82 18.39
N ILE A 211 4.55 -8.23 17.85
CA ILE A 211 3.64 -7.38 17.08
C ILE A 211 2.52 -6.77 17.93
N SER A 212 2.58 -6.91 19.26
CA SER A 212 1.64 -6.22 20.14
C SER A 212 1.93 -4.71 20.16
N CYS A 213 0.87 -3.92 20.24
CA CYS A 213 0.98 -2.47 20.36
C CYS A 213 0.69 -2.07 21.80
N LYS A 214 1.73 -2.05 22.64
CA LYS A 214 1.60 -1.88 24.11
C LYS A 214 1.12 -0.50 24.58
N ASN A 215 1.00 0.51 23.72
CA ASN A 215 0.66 1.87 24.13
C ASN A 215 -0.36 2.56 23.20
N ILE A 216 -1.21 1.81 22.53
CA ILE A 216 -2.33 2.44 21.85
C ILE A 216 -3.34 2.82 22.96
N LYS A 217 -3.44 4.12 23.25
CA LYS A 217 -4.65 4.63 23.89
C LYS A 217 -5.75 4.42 22.84
N THR A 218 -6.56 3.39 23.03
CA THR A 218 -7.88 3.32 22.38
C THR A 218 -8.59 4.61 22.72
N LEU A 219 -8.80 5.43 21.67
CA LEU A 219 -9.65 6.63 21.74
C LEU A 219 -11.09 6.19 21.97
#